data_c676c2ebd70dbf6a0ce47105399e44c3
#
_entry.id   c676c2ebd70dbf6a0ce47105399e44c3
#
_cell.length_a   1.000
_cell.length_b   1.000
_cell.length_c   1.000
_cell.angle_alpha   90.00
_cell.angle_beta   90.00
_cell.angle_gamma   90.00
#
_symmetry.space_group_name_H-M   'P 1'
#
loop_
_entity.id
_entity.type
_entity.pdbx_description
1 polymer ?
#
loop_
_entity_poly.entity_id
_entity_poly.type
_entity_poly.pdbx_seq_one_letter_code
_entity_poly.pdbx_strand_id
1 'polypeptide(L)'
;MNRKMLLNLKLALRQAETDLGISNLPEFEREMLYGVLDVIDDEKAFSSDQLRKNTYVSRFTHATYHRILAKLVSDGWIGKAQGRVRNEYKLLKTF
;
A
#
# COMPACT_ATOMS: atom_id res chain seq x y z
N MET A 1 -1.78 9.26 -25.38
CA MET A 1 -2.12 10.20 -24.28
C MET A 1 -1.43 11.51 -24.53
N ASN A 2 -2.14 12.63 -24.47
CA ASN A 2 -1.52 13.93 -24.68
C ASN A 2 -0.96 14.49 -23.36
N ARG A 3 -0.15 15.55 -23.49
CA ARG A 3 0.55 16.12 -22.34
C ARG A 3 -0.40 16.70 -21.29
N LYS A 4 -1.49 17.33 -21.71
CA LYS A 4 -2.47 17.91 -20.77
C LYS A 4 -3.21 16.82 -19.99
N MET A 5 -3.56 15.73 -20.63
CA MET A 5 -4.21 14.61 -19.97
C MET A 5 -3.29 14.00 -18.90
N LEU A 6 -2.01 13.79 -19.24
CA LEU A 6 -1.03 13.27 -18.28
C LEU A 6 -0.89 14.19 -17.08
N LEU A 7 -0.78 15.50 -17.31
CA LEU A 7 -0.68 16.48 -16.23
C LEU A 7 -1.92 16.48 -15.34
N ASN A 8 -3.11 16.45 -15.96
CA ASN A 8 -4.36 16.42 -15.20
C ASN A 8 -4.49 15.17 -14.35
N LEU A 9 -4.06 14.02 -14.86
CA LEU A 9 -4.06 12.77 -14.08
C LEU A 9 -3.12 12.87 -12.89
N LYS A 10 -1.95 13.47 -13.08
CA LYS A 10 -0.99 13.65 -11.99
C LYS A 10 -1.55 14.58 -10.90
N LEU A 11 -2.20 15.66 -11.28
CA LEU A 11 -2.81 16.58 -10.32
C LEU A 11 -3.96 15.92 -9.57
N ALA A 12 -4.79 15.13 -10.25
CA ALA A 12 -5.87 14.38 -9.63
C ALA A 12 -5.31 13.36 -8.63
N LEU A 13 -4.23 12.67 -8.98
CA LEU A 13 -3.57 11.72 -8.08
C LEU A 13 -3.05 12.42 -6.83
N ARG A 14 -2.38 13.57 -6.98
CA ARG A 14 -1.89 14.35 -5.84
C ARG A 14 -3.03 14.76 -4.92
N GLN A 15 -4.14 15.21 -5.48
CA GLN A 15 -5.29 15.61 -4.68
C GLN A 15 -5.87 14.42 -3.93
N ALA A 16 -5.99 13.27 -4.58
CA ALA A 16 -6.47 12.05 -3.95
C ALA A 16 -5.55 11.61 -2.81
N GLU A 17 -4.24 11.66 -3.01
CA GLU A 17 -3.28 11.32 -1.97
C GLU A 17 -3.39 12.26 -0.76
N THR A 18 -3.60 13.55 -1.01
CA THR A 18 -3.81 14.52 0.06
C THR A 18 -5.10 14.23 0.82
N ASP A 19 -6.18 13.96 0.11
CA ASP A 19 -7.48 13.67 0.72
C ASP A 19 -7.45 12.40 1.55
N LEU A 20 -6.66 11.40 1.15
CA LEU A 20 -6.50 10.14 1.86
C LEU A 20 -5.47 10.21 2.99
N GLY A 21 -4.74 11.32 3.10
CA GLY A 21 -3.75 11.50 4.16
C GLY A 21 -2.43 10.78 3.92
N ILE A 22 -2.14 10.37 2.68
CA ILE A 22 -0.90 9.65 2.37
C ILE A 22 0.14 10.48 1.63
N SER A 23 -0.16 11.74 1.32
CA SER A 23 0.74 12.61 0.55
C SER A 23 2.10 12.85 1.23
N ASN A 24 2.14 12.77 2.55
CA ASN A 24 3.37 12.99 3.32
C ASN A 24 4.17 11.72 3.57
N LEU A 25 3.69 10.57 3.14
CA LEU A 25 4.43 9.32 3.31
C LEU A 25 5.60 9.24 2.34
N PRO A 26 6.72 8.67 2.77
CA PRO A 26 7.81 8.37 1.84
C PRO A 26 7.33 7.51 0.66
N GLU A 27 8.02 7.63 -0.46
CA GLU A 27 7.61 6.98 -1.71
C GLU A 27 7.40 5.47 -1.56
N PHE A 28 8.33 4.78 -0.91
CA PHE A 28 8.22 3.32 -0.77
C PHE A 28 7.03 2.92 0.09
N GLU A 29 6.70 3.70 1.11
CA GLU A 29 5.53 3.43 1.94
C GLU A 29 4.25 3.63 1.14
N ARG A 30 4.17 4.69 0.33
CA ARG A 30 3.01 4.91 -0.57
C ARG A 30 2.88 3.78 -1.58
N GLU A 31 3.99 3.36 -2.18
CA GLU A 31 3.98 2.26 -3.16
C GLU A 31 3.48 0.97 -2.52
N MET A 32 3.91 0.67 -1.31
CA MET A 32 3.42 -0.52 -0.60
C MET A 32 1.93 -0.42 -0.29
N LEU A 33 1.43 0.75 0.09
CA LEU A 33 0.00 0.95 0.30
C LEU A 33 -0.81 0.76 -0.98
N TYR A 34 -0.30 1.22 -2.13
CA TYR A 34 -0.95 0.93 -3.40
C TYR A 34 -1.02 -0.57 -3.67
N GLY A 35 0.06 -1.29 -3.36
CA GLY A 35 0.05 -2.74 -3.46
C GLY A 35 -0.99 -3.38 -2.55
N VAL A 36 -1.10 -2.91 -1.33
CA VAL A 36 -2.12 -3.38 -0.37
C VAL A 36 -3.52 -3.16 -0.94
N LEU A 37 -3.81 -1.95 -1.43
CA LEU A 37 -5.12 -1.64 -2.01
C LEU A 37 -5.46 -2.52 -3.21
N ASP A 38 -4.45 -2.96 -3.94
CA ASP A 38 -4.64 -3.81 -5.11
C ASP A 38 -4.93 -5.27 -4.75
N VAL A 39 -4.43 -5.76 -3.62
CA VAL A 39 -4.54 -7.18 -3.25
C VAL A 39 -5.58 -7.48 -2.17
N ILE A 40 -6.07 -6.47 -1.45
CA ILE A 40 -7.03 -6.71 -0.37
C ILE A 40 -8.34 -7.27 -0.90
N ASP A 41 -8.95 -8.13 -0.09
CA ASP A 41 -10.30 -8.66 -0.36
C ASP A 41 -11.39 -7.76 0.23
N ASP A 42 -12.63 -8.21 0.18
CA ASP A 42 -13.78 -7.44 0.67
C ASP A 42 -13.71 -7.19 2.19
N GLU A 43 -12.96 -8.00 2.91
CA GLU A 43 -12.75 -7.85 4.35
C GLU A 43 -11.49 -7.04 4.67
N LYS A 44 -10.84 -6.47 3.64
CA LYS A 44 -9.59 -5.71 3.73
C LYS A 44 -8.40 -6.54 4.21
N ALA A 45 -8.46 -7.85 4.00
CA ALA A 45 -7.39 -8.78 4.35
C ALA A 45 -6.54 -9.13 3.15
N PHE A 46 -5.28 -9.44 3.39
CA PHE A 46 -4.32 -9.87 2.37
C PHE A 46 -3.22 -10.69 3.00
N SER A 47 -2.56 -11.52 2.21
CA SER A 47 -1.38 -12.26 2.68
C SER A 47 -0.10 -11.52 2.29
N SER A 48 0.95 -11.74 3.07
CA SER A 48 2.27 -11.22 2.73
C SER A 48 2.76 -11.74 1.38
N ASP A 49 2.45 -13.00 1.05
CA ASP A 49 2.85 -13.58 -0.24
C ASP A 49 2.17 -12.87 -1.41
N GLN A 50 0.89 -12.56 -1.30
CA GLN A 50 0.16 -11.79 -2.32
C GLN A 50 0.78 -10.41 -2.50
N LEU A 51 1.04 -9.72 -1.39
CA LEU A 51 1.62 -8.40 -1.44
C LEU A 51 3.03 -8.43 -2.04
N ARG A 52 3.83 -9.40 -1.67
CA ARG A 52 5.21 -9.53 -2.16
C ARG A 52 5.28 -9.71 -3.67
N LYS A 53 4.29 -10.35 -4.26
CA LYS A 53 4.20 -10.58 -5.71
C LYS A 53 3.52 -9.44 -6.46
N ASN A 54 2.95 -8.48 -5.76
CA ASN A 54 2.25 -7.37 -6.39
C ASN A 54 3.19 -6.48 -7.18
N THR A 55 2.72 -5.95 -8.30
CA THR A 55 3.51 -5.13 -9.23
C THR A 55 4.16 -3.92 -8.54
N TYR A 56 3.46 -3.26 -7.62
CA TYR A 56 3.99 -2.09 -6.92
C TYR A 56 5.11 -2.43 -5.96
N VAL A 57 5.17 -3.67 -5.49
CA VAL A 57 6.03 -4.10 -4.39
C VAL A 57 7.12 -5.07 -4.84
N SER A 58 6.91 -5.80 -5.92
CA SER A 58 7.81 -6.88 -6.37
C SER A 58 9.25 -6.42 -6.64
N ARG A 59 9.43 -5.14 -6.97
CA ARG A 59 10.76 -4.56 -7.20
C ARG A 59 11.56 -4.28 -5.93
N PHE A 60 10.92 -4.34 -4.77
CA PHE A 60 11.61 -4.09 -3.50
C PHE A 60 12.55 -5.24 -3.19
N THR A 61 13.72 -4.93 -2.61
CA THR A 61 14.57 -5.97 -2.04
C THR A 61 13.86 -6.59 -0.84
N HIS A 62 14.30 -7.79 -0.47
CA HIS A 62 13.75 -8.49 0.70
C HIS A 62 13.85 -7.62 1.96
N ALA A 63 15.01 -7.02 2.19
CA ALA A 63 15.23 -6.17 3.36
C ALA A 63 14.33 -4.93 3.34
N THR A 64 14.22 -4.25 2.19
CA THR A 64 13.35 -3.08 2.04
C THR A 64 11.90 -3.45 2.25
N TYR A 65 11.44 -4.55 1.66
CA TYR A 65 10.07 -5.02 1.82
C TYR A 65 9.71 -5.19 3.30
N HIS A 66 10.52 -5.93 4.04
CA HIS A 66 10.24 -6.18 5.46
C HIS A 66 10.32 -4.92 6.30
N ARG A 67 11.26 -4.04 6.00
CA ARG A 67 11.39 -2.76 6.70
C ARG A 67 10.17 -1.88 6.52
N ILE A 68 9.71 -1.74 5.28
CA ILE A 68 8.53 -0.90 4.98
C ILE A 68 7.26 -1.54 5.55
N LEU A 69 7.10 -2.85 5.44
CA LEU A 69 5.96 -3.55 6.03
C LEU A 69 5.89 -3.32 7.53
N ALA A 70 7.01 -3.47 8.22
CA ALA A 70 7.09 -3.23 9.67
C ALA A 70 6.75 -1.78 10.01
N LYS A 71 7.20 -0.83 9.20
CA LYS A 71 6.91 0.59 9.40
C LYS A 71 5.42 0.87 9.28
N LEU A 72 4.75 0.31 8.28
CA LEU A 72 3.31 0.47 8.11
C LEU A 72 2.51 -0.16 9.26
N VAL A 73 2.98 -1.29 9.77
CA VAL A 73 2.38 -1.90 10.96
C VAL A 73 2.55 -0.99 12.17
N SER A 74 3.77 -0.49 12.39
CA SER A 74 4.08 0.41 13.51
C SER A 74 3.25 1.68 13.46
N ASP A 75 3.01 2.23 12.26
CA ASP A 75 2.26 3.46 12.08
C ASP A 75 0.74 3.25 12.10
N GLY A 76 0.28 2.02 12.20
CA GLY A 76 -1.15 1.73 12.30
C GLY A 76 -1.90 1.69 10.98
N TRP A 77 -1.22 1.67 9.84
CA TRP A 77 -1.87 1.54 8.54
C TRP A 77 -2.39 0.14 8.30
N ILE A 78 -1.59 -0.86 8.69
CA ILE A 78 -1.96 -2.26 8.57
C ILE A 78 -1.68 -2.95 9.91
N GLY A 79 -2.31 -4.09 10.12
CA GLY A 79 -2.08 -4.91 11.30
C GLY A 79 -2.18 -6.37 10.94
N LYS A 80 -1.72 -7.23 11.84
CA LYS A 80 -1.85 -8.66 11.64
C LYS A 80 -3.33 -9.04 11.76
N ALA A 81 -3.81 -9.80 10.79
CA ALA A 81 -5.15 -10.34 10.86
C ALA A 81 -5.20 -11.44 11.93
N GLN A 82 -6.25 -11.43 12.72
CA GLN A 82 -6.50 -12.51 13.65
C GLN A 82 -7.10 -13.66 12.85
N GLY A 83 -6.23 -14.56 12.42
CA GLY A 83 -6.64 -15.67 11.60
C GLY A 83 -5.74 -16.88 11.79
N ARG A 84 -6.10 -17.97 11.13
CA ARG A 84 -5.40 -19.24 11.20
C ARG A 84 -4.12 -19.29 10.39
N VAL A 85 -3.94 -18.31 9.50
CA VAL A 85 -2.83 -18.31 8.54
C VAL A 85 -1.79 -17.33 9.01
N ARG A 86 -0.54 -17.78 9.07
CA ARG A 86 0.60 -16.90 9.29
C ARG A 86 0.73 -15.93 8.13
N ASN A 87 1.25 -14.75 8.39
CA ASN A 87 1.52 -13.73 7.37
C ASN A 87 0.27 -13.14 6.74
N GLU A 88 -0.87 -13.24 7.41
CA GLU A 88 -2.07 -12.56 6.98
C GLU A 88 -2.18 -11.22 7.69
N TYR A 89 -2.52 -10.18 6.93
CA TYR A 89 -2.61 -8.81 7.40
C TYR A 89 -3.95 -8.21 7.02
N LYS A 90 -4.26 -7.09 7.65
CA LYS A 90 -5.50 -6.37 7.41
C LYS A 90 -5.21 -4.88 7.31
N LEU A 91 -5.86 -4.20 6.37
CA LEU A 91 -5.82 -2.74 6.29
C LEU A 91 -6.67 -2.16 7.42
N LEU A 92 -6.06 -1.33 8.26
CA LEU A 92 -6.71 -0.76 9.44
C LEU A 92 -7.30 0.61 9.20
N LYS A 93 -6.63 1.46 8.40
CA LYS A 93 -7.14 2.79 8.11
C LYS A 93 -8.13 2.74 6.96
N THR A 94 -9.17 3.56 7.08
CA THR A 94 -10.20 3.68 6.04
C THR A 94 -9.79 4.73 5.03
N PHE A 95 -9.91 4.37 3.78
CA PHE A 95 -9.72 5.31 2.68
C PHE A 95 -11.05 5.71 2.08
#